data_8042fb7d87a67892bea5628c15b7b415
#
_entry.id   8042fb7d87a67892bea5628c15b7b415
#
_cell.length_a   1.000
_cell.length_b   1.000
_cell.length_c   1.000
_cell.angle_alpha   90.00
_cell.angle_beta   90.00
_cell.angle_gamma   90.00
#
_symmetry.space_group_name_H-M   'P 1'
#
loop_
_entity.id
_entity.type
_entity.pdbx_description
1 polymer ?
#
loop_
_entity_poly.entity_id
_entity_poly.type
_entity_poly.pdbx_seq_one_letter_code
_entity_poly.pdbx_strand_id
1 'polypeptide(L)'
;MNIIRPAALVFILFSIAEPAWAIETLGYETVEEFNGIEIRRYDEHLLASVTVSGGFKTASNSAFRPLFNFISGDNADATKIAMTAPVLQSPDTPANSWIVSFVMPSGFDLATIPAPTSEIVSLTAQPETTMAVIVYRGGWSRRLYQEHESELYDALASTSYAPCGDALWARHNPPITPSFWRKNEILISVCPTTSEL
;
A
#
# COMPACT_ATOMS: atom_id res chain seq x y z
N MET A 1 49.43 -53.97 18.71
CA MET A 1 49.55 -52.78 17.81
C MET A 1 48.10 -52.26 17.66
N ASN A 2 47.67 -51.38 18.61
CA ASN A 2 46.30 -50.87 18.69
C ASN A 2 46.14 -49.63 17.82
N ILE A 3 45.30 -49.72 16.80
CA ILE A 3 45.00 -48.63 15.88
C ILE A 3 43.77 -47.89 16.49
N ILE A 4 44.00 -46.70 17.04
CA ILE A 4 42.97 -45.80 17.51
C ILE A 4 42.42 -45.07 16.28
N ARG A 5 41.14 -45.29 15.94
CA ARG A 5 40.40 -44.54 14.93
C ARG A 5 39.85 -43.25 15.53
N PRO A 6 40.07 -42.06 14.95
CA PRO A 6 39.44 -40.86 15.44
C PRO A 6 37.97 -40.85 15.02
N ALA A 7 37.06 -40.64 15.97
CA ALA A 7 35.64 -40.38 15.73
C ALA A 7 35.49 -38.93 15.23
N ALA A 8 35.03 -38.77 13.99
CA ALA A 8 34.69 -37.47 13.45
C ALA A 8 33.34 -37.00 14.06
N LEU A 9 33.40 -35.95 14.86
CA LEU A 9 32.25 -35.29 15.42
C LEU A 9 31.64 -34.39 14.33
N VAL A 10 30.52 -34.82 13.72
CA VAL A 10 29.77 -34.00 12.75
C VAL A 10 28.90 -33.02 13.53
N PHE A 11 29.28 -31.75 13.56
CA PHE A 11 28.44 -30.66 14.04
C PHE A 11 27.40 -30.33 12.98
N ILE A 12 26.15 -30.77 13.19
CA ILE A 12 24.98 -30.31 12.40
C ILE A 12 24.59 -28.95 12.93
N LEU A 13 24.99 -27.90 12.22
CA LEU A 13 24.46 -26.54 12.44
C LEU A 13 22.99 -26.51 11.98
N PHE A 14 22.06 -26.61 12.94
CA PHE A 14 20.66 -26.30 12.71
C PHE A 14 20.56 -24.77 12.55
N SER A 15 20.49 -24.30 11.31
CA SER A 15 20.13 -22.92 11.00
C SER A 15 18.63 -22.78 11.27
N ILE A 16 18.27 -22.21 12.42
CA ILE A 16 16.91 -21.77 12.71
C ILE A 16 16.72 -20.50 11.86
N ALA A 17 16.16 -20.66 10.66
CA ALA A 17 15.68 -19.53 9.88
C ALA A 17 14.47 -18.96 10.63
N GLU A 18 14.65 -17.84 11.32
CA GLU A 18 13.54 -17.04 11.82
C GLU A 18 12.71 -16.63 10.61
N PRO A 19 11.36 -16.80 10.63
CA PRO A 19 10.52 -16.30 9.56
C PRO A 19 10.67 -14.76 9.55
N ALA A 20 11.33 -14.24 8.53
CA ALA A 20 11.26 -12.82 8.24
C ALA A 20 9.78 -12.52 7.96
N TRP A 21 9.11 -11.85 8.90
CA TRP A 21 7.73 -11.41 8.75
C TRP A 21 7.71 -10.39 7.60
N ALA A 22 7.45 -10.89 6.41
CA ALA A 22 7.25 -10.02 5.25
C ALA A 22 6.01 -9.17 5.54
N ILE A 23 6.15 -7.85 5.40
CA ILE A 23 5.00 -6.93 5.51
C ILE A 23 3.99 -7.35 4.44
N GLU A 24 2.76 -7.65 4.85
CA GLU A 24 1.68 -8.01 3.95
C GLU A 24 1.44 -6.86 2.96
N THR A 25 1.25 -7.18 1.70
CA THR A 25 0.96 -6.22 0.64
C THR A 25 -0.43 -6.46 0.08
N LEU A 26 -1.10 -5.39 -0.34
CA LEU A 26 -2.39 -5.48 -1.01
C LEU A 26 -2.29 -6.41 -2.22
N GLY A 27 -3.14 -7.45 -2.25
CA GLY A 27 -3.21 -8.44 -3.32
C GLY A 27 -3.74 -7.84 -4.62
N TYR A 28 -3.18 -8.27 -5.74
CA TYR A 28 -3.67 -7.92 -7.07
C TYR A 28 -3.25 -8.97 -8.10
N GLU A 29 -3.96 -8.98 -9.21
CA GLU A 29 -3.59 -9.69 -10.43
C GLU A 29 -3.26 -8.67 -11.53
N THR A 30 -2.14 -8.84 -12.22
CA THR A 30 -1.83 -8.03 -13.42
C THR A 30 -2.65 -8.56 -14.60
N VAL A 31 -3.53 -7.72 -15.09
CA VAL A 31 -4.41 -8.02 -16.23
C VAL A 31 -3.71 -7.73 -17.55
N GLU A 32 -2.98 -6.62 -17.61
CA GLU A 32 -2.31 -6.15 -18.82
C GLU A 32 -1.08 -5.29 -18.45
N GLU A 33 -0.06 -5.31 -19.30
CA GLU A 33 1.09 -4.40 -19.20
C GLU A 33 1.22 -3.63 -20.52
N PHE A 34 1.35 -2.31 -20.44
CA PHE A 34 1.41 -1.45 -21.60
C PHE A 34 2.27 -0.21 -21.34
N ASN A 35 3.28 0.05 -22.18
CA ASN A 35 4.11 1.27 -22.14
C ASN A 35 4.60 1.68 -20.75
N GLY A 36 5.01 0.69 -19.93
CA GLY A 36 5.57 0.95 -18.59
C GLY A 36 4.52 1.15 -17.51
N ILE A 37 3.25 0.99 -17.81
CA ILE A 37 2.14 0.91 -16.85
C ILE A 37 1.58 -0.51 -16.78
N GLU A 38 0.93 -0.84 -15.67
CA GLU A 38 0.23 -2.09 -15.45
C GLU A 38 -1.26 -1.80 -15.23
N ILE A 39 -2.13 -2.61 -15.84
CA ILE A 39 -3.56 -2.68 -15.46
C ILE A 39 -3.68 -3.82 -14.47
N ARG A 40 -4.07 -3.51 -13.25
CA ARG A 40 -4.17 -4.46 -12.15
C ARG A 40 -5.60 -4.54 -11.63
N ARG A 41 -6.05 -5.75 -11.34
CA ARG A 41 -7.27 -6.00 -10.58
C ARG A 41 -6.88 -6.25 -9.14
N TYR A 42 -7.28 -5.35 -8.26
CA TYR A 42 -7.07 -5.44 -6.82
C TYR A 42 -8.23 -6.17 -6.16
N ASP A 43 -7.90 -7.06 -5.22
CA ASP A 43 -8.89 -7.77 -4.43
C ASP A 43 -9.70 -6.81 -3.54
N GLU A 44 -10.90 -7.24 -3.13
CA GLU A 44 -11.64 -6.56 -2.07
C GLU A 44 -10.76 -6.41 -0.83
N HIS A 45 -10.75 -5.21 -0.25
CA HIS A 45 -9.92 -4.91 0.90
C HIS A 45 -10.53 -3.84 1.79
N LEU A 46 -10.03 -3.75 3.02
CA LEU A 46 -10.48 -2.78 4.01
C LEU A 46 -9.44 -1.68 4.18
N LEU A 47 -9.90 -0.44 4.26
CA LEU A 47 -9.08 0.73 4.55
C LEU A 47 -9.42 1.32 5.90
N ALA A 48 -8.40 1.66 6.69
CA ALA A 48 -8.49 2.60 7.79
C ALA A 48 -7.97 3.96 7.31
N SER A 49 -8.79 4.99 7.37
CA SER A 49 -8.54 6.29 6.74
C SER A 49 -8.69 7.44 7.70
N VAL A 50 -7.88 8.48 7.52
CA VAL A 50 -7.98 9.76 8.22
C VAL A 50 -7.93 10.90 7.21
N THR A 51 -8.88 11.82 7.31
CA THR A 51 -8.86 13.07 6.55
C THR A 51 -8.12 14.14 7.33
N VAL A 52 -7.17 14.80 6.69
CA VAL A 52 -6.35 15.86 7.30
C VAL A 52 -6.19 17.04 6.35
N SER A 53 -6.17 18.25 6.92
CA SER A 53 -5.89 19.47 6.18
C SER A 53 -4.41 19.84 6.25
N GLY A 54 -3.89 20.52 5.23
CA GLY A 54 -2.53 21.02 5.21
C GLY A 54 -1.78 20.72 3.92
N GLY A 55 -0.47 21.01 3.93
CA GLY A 55 0.39 20.73 2.78
C GLY A 55 0.62 19.23 2.60
N PHE A 56 0.88 18.80 1.38
CA PHE A 56 1.09 17.41 0.98
C PHE A 56 1.95 16.57 1.94
N LYS A 57 3.10 17.08 2.35
CA LYS A 57 4.04 16.36 3.21
C LYS A 57 3.58 16.35 4.69
N THR A 58 3.03 17.47 5.17
CA THR A 58 2.54 17.58 6.54
C THR A 58 1.30 16.72 6.77
N ALA A 59 0.42 16.64 5.79
CA ALA A 59 -0.78 15.79 5.84
C ALA A 59 -0.44 14.33 6.14
N SER A 60 0.51 13.75 5.41
CA SER A 60 0.95 12.36 5.67
C SER A 60 1.44 12.15 7.10
N ASN A 61 2.22 13.09 7.63
CA ASN A 61 2.75 12.98 8.98
C ASN A 61 1.65 13.13 10.05
N SER A 62 0.69 14.02 9.81
CA SER A 62 -0.43 14.25 10.74
C SER A 62 -1.39 13.07 10.79
N ALA A 63 -1.67 12.44 9.64
CA ALA A 63 -2.56 11.29 9.56
C ALA A 63 -1.92 9.99 10.06
N PHE A 64 -0.59 9.87 9.96
CA PHE A 64 0.10 8.63 10.34
C PHE A 64 -0.10 8.27 11.81
N ARG A 65 -0.04 9.25 12.71
CA ARG A 65 -0.14 9.00 14.16
C ARG A 65 -1.47 8.38 14.58
N PRO A 66 -2.64 8.93 14.25
CA PRO A 66 -3.91 8.30 14.62
C PRO A 66 -4.11 6.92 13.97
N LEU A 67 -3.68 6.71 12.73
CA LEU A 67 -3.73 5.40 12.08
C LEU A 67 -2.80 4.39 12.78
N PHE A 68 -1.60 4.82 13.14
CA PHE A 68 -0.65 3.97 13.86
C PHE A 68 -1.14 3.61 15.27
N ASN A 69 -1.74 4.55 15.98
CA ASN A 69 -2.35 4.29 17.29
C ASN A 69 -3.46 3.23 17.16
N PHE A 70 -4.35 3.37 16.17
CA PHE A 70 -5.42 2.41 15.89
C PHE A 70 -4.88 0.98 15.73
N ILE A 71 -3.89 0.78 14.86
CA ILE A 71 -3.32 -0.56 14.64
C ILE A 71 -2.43 -1.05 15.80
N SER A 72 -2.00 -0.14 16.68
CA SER A 72 -1.19 -0.48 17.86
C SER A 72 -2.02 -0.90 19.08
N GLY A 73 -3.34 -0.88 18.98
CA GLY A 73 -4.26 -1.30 20.03
C GLY A 73 -5.17 -0.19 20.58
N ASP A 74 -5.15 1.01 20.00
CA ASP A 74 -6.13 2.07 20.32
C ASP A 74 -7.44 1.82 19.56
N ASN A 75 -8.03 0.67 19.85
CA ASN A 75 -9.28 0.15 19.26
C ASN A 75 -10.10 -0.57 20.34
N ALA A 76 -11.34 -0.90 20.02
CA ALA A 76 -12.31 -1.43 20.99
C ALA A 76 -11.86 -2.70 21.73
N ASP A 77 -11.02 -3.54 21.08
CA ASP A 77 -10.55 -4.80 21.63
C ASP A 77 -9.14 -4.70 22.27
N ALA A 78 -8.53 -3.51 22.25
CA ALA A 78 -7.14 -3.28 22.66
C ALA A 78 -6.14 -4.25 21.97
N THR A 79 -6.42 -4.62 20.71
CA THR A 79 -5.67 -5.63 19.96
C THR A 79 -4.74 -4.98 18.94
N LYS A 80 -3.55 -5.56 18.77
CA LYS A 80 -2.63 -5.12 17.71
C LYS A 80 -3.05 -5.69 16.36
N ILE A 81 -3.13 -4.83 15.36
CA ILE A 81 -3.34 -5.17 13.95
C ILE A 81 -1.99 -5.06 13.25
N ALA A 82 -1.64 -6.04 12.43
CA ALA A 82 -0.37 -6.03 11.70
C ALA A 82 -0.33 -4.86 10.70
N MET A 83 0.84 -4.24 10.57
CA MET A 83 1.03 -3.21 9.54
C MET A 83 1.20 -3.83 8.17
N THR A 84 0.56 -3.25 7.18
CA THR A 84 0.65 -3.67 5.77
C THR A 84 1.27 -2.57 4.90
N ALA A 85 1.46 -2.86 3.64
CA ALA A 85 1.84 -1.90 2.59
C ALA A 85 0.89 -2.04 1.39
N PRO A 86 0.67 -0.96 0.64
CA PRO A 86 1.19 0.39 0.80
C PRO A 86 0.39 1.26 1.78
N VAL A 87 0.97 2.41 2.15
CA VAL A 87 0.22 3.55 2.69
C VAL A 87 -0.28 4.37 1.51
N LEU A 88 -1.59 4.59 1.45
CA LEU A 88 -2.26 5.35 0.40
C LEU A 88 -2.45 6.81 0.80
N GLN A 89 -2.39 7.71 -0.18
CA GLN A 89 -2.74 9.11 -0.01
C GLN A 89 -3.45 9.61 -1.26
N SER A 90 -4.56 10.31 -1.10
CA SER A 90 -5.30 10.97 -2.18
C SER A 90 -5.66 12.39 -1.82
N PRO A 91 -5.86 13.27 -2.81
CA PRO A 91 -6.49 14.56 -2.56
C PRO A 91 -7.92 14.39 -2.09
N ASP A 92 -8.41 15.37 -1.33
CA ASP A 92 -9.78 15.48 -0.89
C ASP A 92 -10.30 16.90 -1.12
N THR A 93 -11.58 17.11 -1.01
CA THR A 93 -12.23 18.42 -1.07
C THR A 93 -12.58 18.91 0.33
N PRO A 94 -12.31 20.20 0.70
CA PRO A 94 -11.75 21.28 -0.13
C PRO A 94 -10.25 21.17 -0.39
N ALA A 95 -9.73 22.01 -1.29
CA ALA A 95 -8.31 22.05 -1.63
C ALA A 95 -7.41 22.10 -0.37
N ASN A 96 -6.27 21.39 -0.42
CA ASN A 96 -5.38 21.13 0.70
C ASN A 96 -5.98 20.23 1.81
N SER A 97 -6.98 19.44 1.49
CA SER A 97 -7.41 18.28 2.27
C SER A 97 -6.88 16.99 1.64
N TRP A 98 -6.58 16.02 2.47
CA TRP A 98 -5.96 14.75 2.07
C TRP A 98 -6.57 13.60 2.84
N ILE A 99 -6.88 12.52 2.14
CA ILE A 99 -7.21 11.25 2.76
C ILE A 99 -5.92 10.41 2.79
N VAL A 100 -5.53 9.96 3.96
CA VAL A 100 -4.42 9.01 4.14
C VAL A 100 -4.99 7.73 4.70
N SER A 101 -4.63 6.60 4.09
CA SER A 101 -5.21 5.31 4.43
C SER A 101 -4.13 4.23 4.62
N PHE A 102 -4.35 3.38 5.62
CA PHE A 102 -3.68 2.10 5.75
C PHE A 102 -4.59 1.02 5.17
N VAL A 103 -4.03 0.14 4.37
CA VAL A 103 -4.70 -1.10 3.97
C VAL A 103 -4.72 -2.02 5.20
N MET A 104 -5.84 -2.63 5.51
CA MET A 104 -5.90 -3.61 6.62
C MET A 104 -5.48 -4.99 6.12
N PRO A 105 -4.96 -5.85 7.02
CA PRO A 105 -4.65 -7.23 6.67
C PRO A 105 -5.85 -7.95 6.06
N SER A 106 -5.61 -8.84 5.10
CA SER A 106 -6.65 -9.59 4.36
C SER A 106 -7.56 -10.46 5.23
N GLY A 107 -7.16 -10.74 6.48
CA GLY A 107 -7.98 -11.49 7.44
C GLY A 107 -9.12 -10.70 8.09
N PHE A 108 -9.27 -9.39 7.82
CA PHE A 108 -10.31 -8.53 8.40
C PHE A 108 -11.33 -8.08 7.37
N ASP A 109 -12.57 -8.01 7.82
CA ASP A 109 -13.68 -7.31 7.18
C ASP A 109 -14.31 -6.29 8.16
N LEU A 110 -15.35 -5.57 7.73
CA LEU A 110 -16.02 -4.57 8.59
C LEU A 110 -16.70 -5.18 9.82
N ALA A 111 -17.00 -6.48 9.82
CA ALA A 111 -17.65 -7.17 10.94
C ALA A 111 -16.64 -7.67 11.98
N THR A 112 -15.40 -7.93 11.55
CA THR A 112 -14.37 -8.59 12.37
C THR A 112 -13.26 -7.65 12.82
N ILE A 113 -13.07 -6.52 12.16
CA ILE A 113 -12.05 -5.54 12.55
C ILE A 113 -12.48 -4.80 13.82
N PRO A 114 -11.61 -4.66 14.84
CA PRO A 114 -11.92 -3.86 16.02
C PRO A 114 -12.27 -2.42 15.65
N ALA A 115 -13.35 -1.88 16.22
CA ALA A 115 -13.74 -0.48 15.97
C ALA A 115 -12.66 0.49 16.48
N PRO A 116 -12.31 1.56 15.73
CA PRO A 116 -11.42 2.60 16.22
C PRO A 116 -12.04 3.30 17.46
N THR A 117 -11.21 3.61 18.46
CA THR A 117 -11.63 4.46 19.59
C THR A 117 -11.66 5.94 19.23
N SER A 118 -10.90 6.32 18.21
CA SER A 118 -10.81 7.69 17.70
C SER A 118 -11.84 7.94 16.60
N GLU A 119 -12.70 8.95 16.75
CA GLU A 119 -13.72 9.35 15.76
C GLU A 119 -13.15 9.85 14.42
N ILE A 120 -11.86 10.22 14.38
CA ILE A 120 -11.22 10.69 13.16
C ILE A 120 -10.74 9.54 12.25
N VAL A 121 -10.71 8.30 12.76
CA VAL A 121 -10.36 7.12 11.98
C VAL A 121 -11.63 6.47 11.46
N SER A 122 -11.77 6.40 10.16
CA SER A 122 -12.89 5.73 9.49
C SER A 122 -12.45 4.40 8.87
N LEU A 123 -13.35 3.42 8.86
CA LEU A 123 -13.15 2.13 8.20
C LEU A 123 -14.06 2.05 6.97
N THR A 124 -13.51 1.67 5.83
CA THR A 124 -14.25 1.58 4.57
C THR A 124 -13.84 0.33 3.80
N ALA A 125 -14.80 -0.51 3.43
CA ALA A 125 -14.57 -1.61 2.50
C ALA A 125 -14.45 -1.07 1.07
N GLN A 126 -13.41 -1.50 0.38
CA GLN A 126 -13.19 -1.23 -1.03
C GLN A 126 -13.53 -2.51 -1.80
N PRO A 127 -14.44 -2.47 -2.77
CA PRO A 127 -14.73 -3.62 -3.61
C PRO A 127 -13.53 -3.95 -4.51
N GLU A 128 -13.56 -5.14 -5.12
CA GLU A 128 -12.64 -5.45 -6.22
C GLU A 128 -12.64 -4.30 -7.24
N THR A 129 -11.45 -3.82 -7.59
CA THR A 129 -11.32 -2.63 -8.44
C THR A 129 -10.17 -2.80 -9.42
N THR A 130 -10.43 -2.45 -10.70
CA THR A 130 -9.37 -2.39 -11.70
C THR A 130 -8.72 -1.02 -11.70
N MET A 131 -7.39 -0.99 -11.62
CA MET A 131 -6.59 0.24 -11.60
C MET A 131 -5.46 0.18 -12.61
N ALA A 132 -5.16 1.31 -13.24
CA ALA A 132 -3.91 1.53 -13.93
C ALA A 132 -2.86 1.99 -12.93
N VAL A 133 -1.64 1.47 -13.07
CA VAL A 133 -0.56 1.67 -12.10
C VAL A 133 0.73 1.98 -12.82
N ILE A 134 1.42 3.05 -12.37
CA ILE A 134 2.81 3.29 -12.72
C ILE A 134 3.69 3.13 -11.48
N VAL A 135 4.77 2.35 -11.63
CA VAL A 135 5.73 2.06 -10.54
C VAL A 135 6.99 2.89 -10.75
N TYR A 136 7.43 3.60 -9.72
CA TYR A 136 8.67 4.35 -9.79
C TYR A 136 9.46 4.29 -8.49
N ARG A 137 10.76 4.67 -8.57
CA ARG A 137 11.63 4.81 -7.40
C ARG A 137 11.94 6.27 -7.16
N GLY A 138 11.98 6.70 -5.90
CA GLY A 138 12.32 8.08 -5.63
C GLY A 138 11.83 8.62 -4.29
N GLY A 139 12.02 9.92 -4.11
CA GLY A 139 11.57 10.65 -2.93
C GLY A 139 10.06 10.94 -2.94
N TRP A 140 9.56 11.37 -1.80
CA TRP A 140 8.15 11.74 -1.63
C TRP A 140 7.99 13.25 -1.80
N SER A 141 7.90 13.72 -3.04
CA SER A 141 7.63 15.11 -3.36
C SER A 141 6.38 15.23 -4.24
N ARG A 142 5.57 16.28 -4.01
CA ARG A 142 4.38 16.53 -4.82
C ARG A 142 4.73 16.63 -6.32
N ARG A 143 5.84 17.29 -6.65
CA ARG A 143 6.31 17.40 -8.04
C ARG A 143 6.53 16.03 -8.68
N LEU A 144 7.25 15.14 -7.99
CA LEU A 144 7.57 13.81 -8.52
C LEU A 144 6.30 12.96 -8.71
N TYR A 145 5.33 13.05 -7.79
CA TYR A 145 4.05 12.40 -7.95
C TYR A 145 3.28 12.92 -9.17
N GLN A 146 3.21 14.24 -9.34
CA GLN A 146 2.52 14.86 -10.47
C GLN A 146 3.17 14.53 -11.81
N GLU A 147 4.51 14.41 -11.87
CA GLU A 147 5.23 13.96 -13.07
C GLU A 147 4.79 12.55 -13.47
N HIS A 148 4.85 11.58 -12.55
CA HIS A 148 4.45 10.20 -12.85
C HIS A 148 2.93 10.03 -13.00
N GLU A 149 2.12 10.85 -12.35
CA GLU A 149 0.69 10.91 -12.58
C GLU A 149 0.37 11.33 -14.02
N SER A 150 1.05 12.36 -14.54
CA SER A 150 0.93 12.77 -15.94
C SER A 150 1.37 11.67 -16.90
N GLU A 151 2.50 11.01 -16.63
CA GLU A 151 2.99 9.88 -17.42
C GLU A 151 1.95 8.73 -17.47
N LEU A 152 1.28 8.45 -16.34
CA LEU A 152 0.23 7.43 -16.26
C LEU A 152 -0.98 7.80 -17.12
N TYR A 153 -1.45 9.05 -17.07
CA TYR A 153 -2.54 9.52 -17.92
C TYR A 153 -2.20 9.48 -19.40
N ASP A 154 -0.97 9.88 -19.76
CA ASP A 154 -0.51 9.85 -21.16
C ASP A 154 -0.44 8.41 -21.69
N ALA A 155 0.03 7.46 -20.89
CA ALA A 155 0.06 6.06 -21.27
C ALA A 155 -1.35 5.47 -21.41
N LEU A 156 -2.27 5.82 -20.51
CA LEU A 156 -3.67 5.37 -20.53
C LEU A 156 -4.40 5.80 -21.80
N ALA A 157 -4.10 6.98 -22.34
CA ALA A 157 -4.74 7.49 -23.56
C ALA A 157 -4.60 6.56 -24.77
N SER A 158 -3.66 5.62 -24.74
CA SER A 158 -3.42 4.63 -25.81
C SER A 158 -3.95 3.23 -25.48
N THR A 159 -4.74 3.09 -24.42
CA THR A 159 -5.32 1.81 -23.99
C THR A 159 -6.83 1.76 -24.23
N SER A 160 -7.44 0.61 -23.97
CA SER A 160 -8.91 0.43 -23.96
C SER A 160 -9.55 0.82 -22.62
N TYR A 161 -8.83 1.53 -21.77
CA TYR A 161 -9.29 1.98 -20.45
C TYR A 161 -9.35 3.49 -20.37
N ALA A 162 -10.33 4.00 -19.64
CA ALA A 162 -10.44 5.42 -19.30
C ALA A 162 -10.38 5.61 -17.78
N PRO A 163 -9.78 6.70 -17.29
CA PRO A 163 -9.84 7.03 -15.86
C PRO A 163 -11.28 7.20 -15.40
N CYS A 164 -11.67 6.58 -14.28
CA CYS A 164 -12.97 6.72 -13.65
C CYS A 164 -12.90 7.00 -12.15
N GLY A 165 -11.76 7.45 -11.66
CA GLY A 165 -11.51 7.87 -10.28
C GLY A 165 -10.31 8.78 -10.16
N ASP A 166 -10.09 9.31 -8.96
CA ASP A 166 -8.93 10.14 -8.64
C ASP A 166 -7.66 9.32 -8.47
N ALA A 167 -6.51 9.97 -8.65
CA ALA A 167 -5.22 9.34 -8.45
C ALA A 167 -4.97 9.07 -6.96
N LEU A 168 -4.49 7.86 -6.67
CA LEU A 168 -3.99 7.43 -5.37
C LEU A 168 -2.46 7.33 -5.43
N TRP A 169 -1.78 7.83 -4.42
CA TRP A 169 -0.34 7.75 -4.27
C TRP A 169 0.02 6.71 -3.21
N ALA A 170 0.72 5.66 -3.59
CA ALA A 170 1.04 4.54 -2.75
C ALA A 170 2.53 4.52 -2.38
N ARG A 171 2.80 4.36 -1.07
CA ARG A 171 4.16 4.30 -0.50
C ARG A 171 4.39 2.94 0.13
N HIS A 172 5.36 2.21 -0.40
CA HIS A 172 5.64 0.84 0.03
C HIS A 172 6.72 0.73 1.11
N ASN A 173 7.51 1.77 1.31
CA ASN A 173 8.67 1.69 2.20
C ASN A 173 8.55 2.64 3.39
N PRO A 174 9.16 2.28 4.54
CA PRO A 174 9.25 3.17 5.68
C PRO A 174 10.14 4.40 5.39
N PRO A 175 9.97 5.51 6.13
CA PRO A 175 10.73 6.75 5.93
C PRO A 175 12.25 6.60 6.03
N ILE A 176 12.73 5.60 6.78
CA ILE A 176 14.17 5.32 6.95
C ILE A 176 14.84 4.78 5.67
N THR A 177 14.04 4.21 4.74
CA THR A 177 14.58 3.71 3.47
C THR A 177 15.17 4.87 2.66
N PRO A 178 16.40 4.75 2.15
CA PRO A 178 16.99 5.75 1.24
C PRO A 178 16.07 6.04 0.06
N SER A 179 15.93 7.32 -0.32
CA SER A 179 14.93 7.75 -1.33
C SER A 179 15.06 7.00 -2.67
N PHE A 180 16.27 6.72 -3.13
CA PHE A 180 16.52 6.03 -4.40
C PHE A 180 16.11 4.52 -4.39
N TRP A 181 15.85 3.94 -3.21
CA TRP A 181 15.35 2.57 -3.08
C TRP A 181 13.84 2.50 -2.82
N ARG A 182 13.21 3.63 -2.48
CA ARG A 182 11.78 3.63 -2.19
C ARG A 182 10.98 3.28 -3.43
N LYS A 183 10.15 2.25 -3.31
CA LYS A 183 9.12 1.92 -4.28
C LYS A 183 7.91 2.81 -4.01
N ASN A 184 7.44 3.50 -5.04
CA ASN A 184 6.21 4.27 -5.02
C ASN A 184 5.36 3.86 -6.22
N GLU A 185 4.05 4.07 -6.11
CA GLU A 185 3.12 3.84 -7.20
C GLU A 185 2.11 4.98 -7.27
N ILE A 186 1.66 5.28 -8.47
CA ILE A 186 0.46 6.05 -8.72
C ILE A 186 -0.57 5.07 -9.26
N LEU A 187 -1.77 5.08 -8.68
CA LEU A 187 -2.87 4.22 -9.09
C LEU A 187 -4.06 5.09 -9.47
N ILE A 188 -4.74 4.76 -10.55
CA ILE A 188 -5.96 5.43 -10.99
C ILE A 188 -6.98 4.36 -11.31
N SER A 189 -8.18 4.44 -10.69
CA SER A 189 -9.28 3.55 -11.05
C SER A 189 -9.65 3.73 -12.50
N VAL A 190 -9.81 2.62 -13.23
CA VAL A 190 -10.10 2.65 -14.66
C VAL A 190 -11.33 1.84 -14.99
N CYS A 191 -12.06 2.32 -15.98
CA CYS A 191 -13.23 1.67 -16.56
C CYS A 191 -12.93 1.35 -18.03
N PRO A 192 -13.46 0.22 -18.58
CA PRO A 192 -13.36 -0.05 -20.01
C PRO A 192 -13.96 1.11 -20.81
N THR A 193 -13.24 1.57 -21.83
CA THR A 193 -13.85 2.47 -22.83
C THR A 193 -14.89 1.67 -23.60
N THR A 194 -16.17 1.99 -23.39
CA THR A 194 -17.24 1.40 -24.19
C THR A 194 -17.02 1.87 -25.64
N SER A 195 -16.51 0.97 -26.48
CA SER A 195 -16.60 1.18 -27.92
C SER A 195 -18.08 1.10 -28.24
N GLU A 196 -18.74 2.23 -28.48
CA GLU A 196 -20.05 2.21 -29.13
C GLU A 196 -19.86 1.51 -30.46
N LEU A 197 -20.47 0.31 -30.58
CA LEU A 197 -20.66 -0.43 -31.84
C LEU A 197 -21.78 0.20 -32.64
#